data_f39946b6d27d3af525aa2e64e0c82185
#
_entry.id   f39946b6d27d3af525aa2e64e0c82185
#
_cell.length_a   1.000
_cell.length_b   1.000
_cell.length_c   1.000
_cell.angle_alpha   90.00
_cell.angle_beta   90.00
_cell.angle_gamma   90.00
#
_symmetry.space_group_name_H-M   'P 1'
#
loop_
_entity.id
_entity.type
_entity.pdbx_description
1 polymer ?
#
loop_
_entity_poly.entity_id
_entity_poly.type
_entity_poly.pdbx_seq_one_letter_code
_entity_poly.pdbx_strand_id
1 'polypeptide(L)'
;SDVCSSDLNTAALENYLTFQYSPCTETFFKGVYKLPPAHYFIYKNGKLDIQQYWEIEFHADEKPSLDDWVNQISDTFHNSVEAHKIADVEVGSFLSSGVDSSYVAAIADVDKTFTVGFGKEERYNEIGWAKGFSEAIGKKNYSKVIEPEEYWAHLPMIQYHMDEPLADPAAVALYFVCNLASQSLKVVLSGEGADEIFGGYNVYSDPGSTSYEKLPRGLRRGIMHIAESLPAHRGVNFFVRKGKDLEERFIGNAYMFTPKDRKALLKIHTNAPDPMAITKPYYDQVKDQDDVTKMQYLDLHLWMAGDILLKADKMSMANSLELRVPFLDKEVMALAQRIPTRYRVIHKPSESGGTPYITKYAMRLAAKKDTPPQTAKTAAKKKLGFPVPIRVWLKEDTYYNMVKNTFEGNAAQQFFHTEKLVQLLDDHRAGKADNSRKIWTVYMFLVWYHVYFESDVIPTKPNV
;
A
#
# COMPACT_ATOMS: atom_id res chain seq x y z
N SER A 1 -28.33 5.41 13.01
CA SER A 1 -28.03 5.28 14.44
C SER A 1 -27.28 6.54 14.89
N ASP A 2 -27.67 7.11 16.01
CA ASP A 2 -27.14 8.36 16.57
C ASP A 2 -25.66 8.29 17.04
N VAL A 3 -24.89 7.35 16.54
CA VAL A 3 -23.44 7.22 16.73
C VAL A 3 -22.68 8.34 16.01
N CYS A 4 -23.36 9.15 15.21
CA CYS A 4 -22.79 10.27 14.45
C CYS A 4 -22.34 11.46 15.30
N SER A 5 -22.51 11.43 16.63
CA SER A 5 -22.00 12.43 17.55
C SER A 5 -20.73 12.00 18.27
N SER A 6 -20.05 10.94 17.82
CA SER A 6 -18.79 10.56 18.43
C SER A 6 -17.73 11.62 18.16
N ASP A 7 -17.08 12.08 19.22
CA ASP A 7 -15.97 13.02 19.12
C ASP A 7 -14.84 12.42 18.26
N LEU A 8 -14.15 13.28 17.53
CA LEU A 8 -12.95 12.92 16.80
C LEU A 8 -11.86 12.42 17.76
N ASN A 9 -11.29 11.27 17.46
CA ASN A 9 -10.07 10.78 18.12
C ASN A 9 -8.84 11.48 17.52
N THR A 10 -8.39 12.53 18.15
CA THR A 10 -7.23 13.31 17.67
C THR A 10 -5.90 12.54 17.72
N ALA A 11 -5.79 11.51 18.57
CA ALA A 11 -4.62 10.64 18.58
C ALA A 11 -4.53 9.79 17.29
N ALA A 12 -5.68 9.38 16.73
CA ALA A 12 -5.72 8.70 15.44
C ALA A 12 -5.20 9.60 14.30
N LEU A 13 -5.54 10.91 14.32
CA LEU A 13 -5.01 11.86 13.34
C LEU A 13 -3.48 11.96 13.40
N GLU A 14 -2.89 12.03 14.59
CA GLU A 14 -1.43 12.11 14.69
C GLU A 14 -0.74 10.86 14.12
N ASN A 15 -1.26 9.67 14.39
CA ASN A 15 -0.73 8.43 13.83
C ASN A 15 -0.97 8.30 12.33
N TYR A 16 -2.15 8.71 11.85
CA TYR A 16 -2.47 8.74 10.43
C TYR A 16 -1.48 9.58 9.62
N LEU A 17 -1.04 10.72 10.12
CA LEU A 17 -0.02 11.54 9.44
C LEU A 17 1.28 10.75 9.19
N THR A 18 1.58 9.77 10.01
CA THR A 18 2.75 8.92 9.80
C THR A 18 2.46 7.74 8.89
N PHE A 19 1.36 7.03 9.11
CA PHE A 19 1.05 5.74 8.46
C PHE A 19 0.16 5.85 7.23
N GLN A 20 -0.48 7.00 6.95
CA GLN A 20 -1.50 7.24 5.91
C GLN A 20 -2.84 6.51 6.14
N TYR A 21 -2.96 5.74 7.20
CA TYR A 21 -4.15 5.03 7.67
C TYR A 21 -4.13 4.99 9.19
N SER A 22 -5.21 4.53 9.83
CA SER A 22 -5.26 4.32 11.29
C SER A 22 -4.61 2.97 11.66
N PRO A 23 -3.40 2.96 12.26
CA PRO A 23 -2.68 1.73 12.61
C PRO A 23 -3.14 1.11 13.93
N CYS A 24 -3.97 1.81 14.72
CA CYS A 24 -4.43 1.39 16.03
C CYS A 24 -5.82 0.75 15.95
N THR A 25 -6.20 0.03 17.01
CA THR A 25 -7.53 -0.57 17.13
C THR A 25 -8.64 0.44 17.35
N GLU A 26 -8.40 1.51 18.12
CA GLU A 26 -9.35 2.60 18.24
C GLU A 26 -9.35 3.42 16.95
N THR A 27 -10.55 3.65 16.43
CA THR A 27 -10.75 4.33 15.15
C THR A 27 -10.63 5.86 15.31
N PHE A 28 -10.89 6.60 14.23
CA PHE A 28 -11.03 8.06 14.26
C PHE A 28 -12.27 8.53 15.06
N PHE A 29 -13.17 7.61 15.40
CA PHE A 29 -14.33 7.89 16.24
C PHE A 29 -14.05 7.38 17.65
N LYS A 30 -14.06 8.24 18.66
CA LYS A 30 -13.80 7.87 20.05
C LYS A 30 -14.75 6.78 20.53
N GLY A 31 -14.20 5.77 21.20
CA GLY A 31 -14.97 4.65 21.72
C GLY A 31 -15.41 3.61 20.69
N VAL A 32 -15.02 3.78 19.42
CA VAL A 32 -15.27 2.80 18.35
C VAL A 32 -13.97 2.07 18.05
N TYR A 33 -14.02 0.73 18.12
CA TYR A 33 -12.83 -0.11 18.00
C TYR A 33 -12.98 -1.12 16.86
N LYS A 34 -11.88 -1.36 16.14
CA LYS A 34 -11.75 -2.44 15.17
C LYS A 34 -11.36 -3.73 15.89
N LEU A 35 -11.94 -4.87 15.49
CA LEU A 35 -11.42 -6.16 15.87
C LEU A 35 -10.09 -6.39 15.11
N PRO A 36 -8.97 -6.70 15.79
CA PRO A 36 -7.71 -6.97 15.11
C PRO A 36 -7.83 -8.15 14.13
N PRO A 37 -7.06 -8.18 13.03
CA PRO A 37 -7.00 -9.34 12.14
C PRO A 37 -6.66 -10.62 12.89
N ALA A 38 -7.17 -11.76 12.42
CA ALA A 38 -6.96 -13.09 13.03
C ALA A 38 -7.45 -13.22 14.48
N HIS A 39 -8.39 -12.38 14.89
CA HIS A 39 -9.03 -12.47 16.21
C HIS A 39 -10.53 -12.74 16.06
N TYR A 40 -11.10 -13.34 17.09
CA TYR A 40 -12.55 -13.40 17.30
C TYR A 40 -12.89 -12.89 18.70
N PHE A 41 -14.12 -12.54 18.92
CA PHE A 41 -14.59 -12.18 20.26
C PHE A 41 -15.82 -12.97 20.67
N ILE A 42 -15.96 -13.17 21.99
CA ILE A 42 -17.14 -13.71 22.62
C ILE A 42 -17.70 -12.65 23.56
N TYR A 43 -18.95 -12.24 23.34
CA TYR A 43 -19.65 -11.36 24.27
C TYR A 43 -20.67 -12.16 25.05
N LYS A 44 -20.50 -12.25 26.38
CA LYS A 44 -21.38 -13.01 27.27
C LYS A 44 -21.48 -12.31 28.64
N ASN A 45 -22.70 -12.14 29.15
CA ASN A 45 -22.95 -11.57 30.49
C ASN A 45 -22.26 -10.19 30.72
N GLY A 46 -22.28 -9.32 29.72
CA GLY A 46 -21.67 -7.99 29.81
C GLY A 46 -20.15 -7.97 29.70
N LYS A 47 -19.51 -9.10 29.44
CA LYS A 47 -18.07 -9.21 29.25
C LYS A 47 -17.71 -9.52 27.80
N LEU A 48 -16.73 -8.81 27.29
CA LEU A 48 -16.12 -9.02 25.98
C LEU A 48 -14.79 -9.74 26.19
N ASP A 49 -14.64 -10.90 25.54
CA ASP A 49 -13.39 -11.69 25.50
C ASP A 49 -12.89 -11.74 24.06
N ILE A 50 -11.70 -11.22 23.79
CA ILE A 50 -11.07 -11.17 22.46
C ILE A 50 -9.88 -12.13 22.45
N GLN A 51 -9.89 -13.05 21.46
CA GLN A 51 -8.86 -14.08 21.36
C GLN A 51 -8.30 -14.14 19.94
N GLN A 52 -6.98 -14.31 19.84
CA GLN A 52 -6.29 -14.58 18.58
C GLN A 52 -6.39 -16.06 18.24
N TYR A 53 -6.73 -16.38 17.00
CA TYR A 53 -6.84 -17.78 16.53
C TYR A 53 -5.78 -18.16 15.50
N TRP A 54 -5.04 -17.20 14.96
CA TRP A 54 -4.00 -17.44 13.96
C TRP A 54 -2.91 -16.38 14.05
N GLU A 55 -1.68 -16.76 13.67
CA GLU A 55 -0.53 -15.86 13.60
C GLU A 55 0.36 -16.23 12.41
N ILE A 56 1.08 -15.23 11.88
CA ILE A 56 2.07 -15.42 10.81
C ILE A 56 3.38 -15.90 11.44
N GLU A 57 3.90 -17.04 10.96
CA GLU A 57 5.15 -17.59 11.46
C GLU A 57 6.11 -17.88 10.31
N PHE A 58 7.22 -17.17 10.25
CA PHE A 58 8.27 -17.41 9.24
C PHE A 58 9.24 -18.49 9.71
N HIS A 59 9.24 -19.61 9.00
CA HIS A 59 10.12 -20.77 9.25
C HIS A 59 10.83 -21.16 7.96
N ALA A 60 11.93 -20.48 7.62
CA ALA A 60 12.67 -20.76 6.41
C ALA A 60 13.13 -22.23 6.33
N ASP A 61 12.76 -22.92 5.24
CA ASP A 61 13.21 -24.28 4.95
C ASP A 61 14.36 -24.23 3.94
N GLU A 62 15.56 -24.49 4.40
CA GLU A 62 16.78 -24.39 3.63
C GLU A 62 17.05 -25.61 2.70
N LYS A 63 16.23 -26.66 2.82
CA LYS A 63 16.45 -27.94 2.08
C LYS A 63 16.07 -27.88 0.60
N PRO A 64 14.90 -27.31 0.21
CA PRO A 64 14.52 -27.26 -1.19
C PRO A 64 15.43 -26.35 -2.00
N SER A 65 15.74 -26.77 -3.23
CA SER A 65 16.44 -25.95 -4.20
C SER A 65 15.57 -24.80 -4.73
N LEU A 66 16.15 -23.88 -5.48
CA LEU A 66 15.37 -22.82 -6.13
C LEU A 66 14.31 -23.40 -7.07
N ASP A 67 14.66 -24.42 -7.85
CA ASP A 67 13.74 -25.05 -8.80
C ASP A 67 12.61 -25.78 -8.07
N ASP A 68 12.88 -26.40 -6.92
CA ASP A 68 11.84 -27.00 -6.10
C ASP A 68 10.86 -25.92 -5.58
N TRP A 69 11.36 -24.75 -5.12
CA TRP A 69 10.52 -23.65 -4.71
C TRP A 69 9.69 -23.08 -5.84
N VAL A 70 10.29 -22.92 -7.02
CA VAL A 70 9.57 -22.45 -8.23
C VAL A 70 8.41 -23.40 -8.57
N ASN A 71 8.65 -24.71 -8.52
CA ASN A 71 7.61 -25.71 -8.78
C ASN A 71 6.51 -25.69 -7.71
N GLN A 72 6.88 -25.67 -6.42
CA GLN A 72 5.91 -25.58 -5.33
C GLN A 72 5.06 -24.31 -5.40
N ILE A 73 5.65 -23.14 -5.74
CA ILE A 73 4.91 -21.89 -5.95
C ILE A 73 3.92 -22.06 -7.11
N SER A 74 4.38 -22.58 -8.25
CA SER A 74 3.54 -22.83 -9.42
C SER A 74 2.34 -23.71 -9.05
N ASP A 75 2.57 -24.90 -8.49
CA ASP A 75 1.53 -25.87 -8.18
C ASP A 75 0.53 -25.31 -7.13
N THR A 76 1.04 -24.72 -6.06
CA THR A 76 0.18 -24.16 -5.00
C THR A 76 -0.64 -22.98 -5.51
N PHE A 77 -0.04 -22.12 -6.33
CA PHE A 77 -0.73 -20.94 -6.85
C PHE A 77 -1.79 -21.30 -7.89
N HIS A 78 -1.55 -22.29 -8.75
CA HIS A 78 -2.57 -22.85 -9.65
C HIS A 78 -3.79 -23.36 -8.85
N ASN A 79 -3.55 -24.15 -7.80
CA ASN A 79 -4.64 -24.66 -6.95
C ASN A 79 -5.41 -23.52 -6.27
N SER A 80 -4.71 -22.49 -5.80
CA SER A 80 -5.34 -21.31 -5.21
C SER A 80 -6.21 -20.57 -6.23
N VAL A 81 -5.70 -20.30 -7.42
CA VAL A 81 -6.47 -19.60 -8.46
C VAL A 81 -7.72 -20.38 -8.84
N GLU A 82 -7.62 -21.72 -9.02
CA GLU A 82 -8.79 -22.56 -9.30
C GLU A 82 -9.83 -22.53 -8.17
N ALA A 83 -9.38 -22.57 -6.91
CA ALA A 83 -10.30 -22.44 -5.75
C ALA A 83 -10.99 -21.08 -5.73
N HIS A 84 -10.32 -20.01 -6.12
CA HIS A 84 -10.89 -18.65 -6.15
C HIS A 84 -11.79 -18.38 -7.37
N LYS A 85 -11.84 -19.30 -8.34
CA LYS A 85 -12.76 -19.23 -9.49
C LYS A 85 -14.13 -19.85 -9.20
N ILE A 86 -14.30 -20.59 -8.12
CA ILE A 86 -15.57 -21.26 -7.79
C ILE A 86 -16.65 -20.18 -7.58
N ALA A 87 -17.58 -20.07 -8.53
CA ALA A 87 -18.66 -19.09 -8.53
C ALA A 87 -19.81 -19.57 -9.43
N ASP A 88 -21.03 -19.11 -9.12
CA ASP A 88 -22.23 -19.32 -9.96
C ASP A 88 -22.36 -18.24 -11.05
N VAL A 89 -21.42 -17.32 -11.13
CA VAL A 89 -21.38 -16.19 -12.06
C VAL A 89 -20.03 -16.11 -12.77
N GLU A 90 -19.99 -15.37 -13.87
CA GLU A 90 -18.75 -15.13 -14.60
C GLU A 90 -17.73 -14.40 -13.71
N VAL A 91 -16.49 -14.89 -13.73
CA VAL A 91 -15.34 -14.32 -13.00
C VAL A 91 -14.41 -13.62 -13.99
N GLY A 92 -13.93 -12.43 -13.65
CA GLY A 92 -12.91 -11.72 -14.41
C GLY A 92 -11.63 -11.51 -13.61
N SER A 93 -10.68 -10.75 -14.16
CA SER A 93 -9.44 -10.41 -13.48
C SER A 93 -9.05 -8.95 -13.69
N PHE A 94 -8.54 -8.30 -12.65
CA PHE A 94 -7.82 -7.06 -12.82
C PHE A 94 -6.47 -7.33 -13.48
N LEU A 95 -6.05 -6.40 -14.32
CA LEU A 95 -4.80 -6.51 -15.04
C LEU A 95 -4.07 -5.17 -15.06
N SER A 96 -2.83 -5.18 -14.58
CA SER A 96 -1.87 -4.09 -14.70
C SER A 96 -0.63 -4.57 -15.43
N SER A 97 0.37 -3.72 -15.61
CA SER A 97 1.66 -4.15 -16.15
C SER A 97 2.55 -4.91 -15.15
N GLY A 98 2.05 -5.15 -13.93
CA GLY A 98 2.76 -5.88 -12.88
C GLY A 98 2.74 -7.39 -13.06
N VAL A 99 3.78 -8.07 -12.56
CA VAL A 99 3.87 -9.54 -12.63
C VAL A 99 2.73 -10.23 -11.89
N ASP A 100 2.24 -9.64 -10.79
CA ASP A 100 1.25 -10.23 -9.90
C ASP A 100 -0.11 -10.41 -10.61
N SER A 101 -0.68 -9.30 -11.08
CA SER A 101 -1.96 -9.30 -11.81
C SER A 101 -1.87 -10.07 -13.13
N SER A 102 -0.71 -10.03 -13.79
CA SER A 102 -0.48 -10.76 -15.03
C SER A 102 -0.42 -12.26 -14.79
N TYR A 103 0.19 -12.70 -13.70
CA TYR A 103 0.26 -14.11 -13.32
C TYR A 103 -1.14 -14.65 -12.98
N VAL A 104 -1.92 -13.90 -12.16
CA VAL A 104 -3.33 -14.24 -11.89
C VAL A 104 -4.12 -14.34 -13.19
N ALA A 105 -4.08 -13.31 -14.05
CA ALA A 105 -4.86 -13.27 -15.28
C ALA A 105 -4.51 -14.41 -16.27
N ALA A 106 -3.23 -14.78 -16.34
CA ALA A 106 -2.77 -15.86 -17.23
C ALA A 106 -3.23 -17.25 -16.77
N ILE A 107 -3.17 -17.51 -15.42
CA ILE A 107 -3.56 -18.82 -14.88
C ILE A 107 -5.08 -18.94 -14.76
N ALA A 108 -5.76 -17.86 -14.40
CA ALA A 108 -7.20 -17.90 -14.11
C ALA A 108 -8.04 -18.31 -15.31
N ASP A 109 -7.54 -18.16 -16.52
CA ASP A 109 -8.22 -18.49 -17.79
C ASP A 109 -9.62 -17.85 -17.87
N VAL A 110 -9.74 -16.59 -17.39
CA VAL A 110 -10.99 -15.81 -17.43
C VAL A 110 -11.15 -15.08 -18.75
N ASP A 111 -12.36 -14.84 -19.21
CA ASP A 111 -12.62 -14.21 -20.52
C ASP A 111 -12.38 -12.69 -20.53
N LYS A 112 -12.51 -12.04 -19.38
CA LYS A 112 -12.45 -10.57 -19.25
C LYS A 112 -11.37 -10.11 -18.30
N THR A 113 -10.58 -9.15 -18.75
CA THR A 113 -9.64 -8.43 -17.89
C THR A 113 -10.00 -6.94 -17.86
N PHE A 114 -9.67 -6.27 -16.76
CA PHE A 114 -10.00 -4.87 -16.53
C PHE A 114 -8.79 -4.05 -16.14
N THR A 115 -8.63 -2.88 -16.75
CA THR A 115 -7.48 -2.00 -16.55
C THR A 115 -7.90 -0.54 -16.53
N VAL A 116 -7.30 0.27 -15.68
CA VAL A 116 -7.43 1.72 -15.73
C VAL A 116 -6.06 2.38 -15.89
N GLY A 117 -6.04 3.60 -16.39
CA GLY A 117 -4.82 4.38 -16.57
C GLY A 117 -5.13 5.87 -16.54
N PHE A 118 -4.09 6.71 -16.48
CA PHE A 118 -4.22 8.17 -16.40
C PHE A 118 -3.54 8.85 -17.59
N GLY A 119 -4.28 9.72 -18.28
CA GLY A 119 -3.73 10.53 -19.36
C GLY A 119 -3.06 9.72 -20.47
N LYS A 120 -2.10 10.35 -21.16
CA LYS A 120 -1.39 9.76 -22.32
C LYS A 120 0.03 9.26 -22.01
N GLU A 121 0.60 9.64 -20.86
CA GLU A 121 1.98 9.25 -20.52
C GLU A 121 2.05 7.78 -20.10
N GLU A 122 2.88 6.98 -20.77
CA GLU A 122 3.10 5.56 -20.45
C GLU A 122 3.46 5.31 -18.97
N ARG A 123 4.07 6.28 -18.33
CA ARG A 123 4.40 6.24 -16.90
C ARG A 123 3.17 6.09 -16.01
N TYR A 124 2.01 6.62 -16.45
CA TYR A 124 0.76 6.63 -15.70
C TYR A 124 -0.36 5.87 -16.43
N ASN A 125 -0.07 5.31 -17.60
CA ASN A 125 -1.07 4.64 -18.42
C ASN A 125 -0.54 3.29 -18.91
N GLU A 126 -1.00 2.22 -18.27
CA GLU A 126 -0.60 0.85 -18.58
C GLU A 126 -1.58 0.14 -19.53
N ILE A 127 -2.60 0.85 -20.06
CA ILE A 127 -3.67 0.26 -20.89
C ILE A 127 -3.11 -0.41 -22.15
N GLY A 128 -2.16 0.23 -22.84
CA GLY A 128 -1.56 -0.33 -24.04
C GLY A 128 -0.86 -1.66 -23.77
N TRP A 129 -0.14 -1.72 -22.65
CA TRP A 129 0.53 -2.94 -22.22
C TRP A 129 -0.48 -4.04 -21.82
N ALA A 130 -1.52 -3.71 -21.06
CA ALA A 130 -2.54 -4.66 -20.62
C ALA A 130 -3.33 -5.25 -21.80
N LYS A 131 -3.65 -4.42 -22.81
CA LYS A 131 -4.28 -4.91 -24.06
C LYS A 131 -3.39 -5.94 -24.77
N GLY A 132 -2.12 -5.61 -25.00
CA GLY A 132 -1.19 -6.54 -25.65
C GLY A 132 -0.97 -7.83 -24.86
N PHE A 133 -0.96 -7.75 -23.53
CA PHE A 133 -0.90 -8.95 -22.67
C PHE A 133 -2.17 -9.78 -22.80
N SER A 134 -3.35 -9.16 -22.73
CA SER A 134 -4.64 -9.86 -22.85
C SER A 134 -4.77 -10.56 -24.21
N GLU A 135 -4.36 -9.90 -25.29
CA GLU A 135 -4.31 -10.49 -26.63
C GLU A 135 -3.39 -11.72 -26.67
N ALA A 136 -2.21 -11.62 -26.03
CA ALA A 136 -1.25 -12.72 -25.99
C ALA A 136 -1.75 -13.97 -25.24
N ILE A 137 -2.65 -13.79 -24.26
CA ILE A 137 -3.32 -14.89 -23.53
C ILE A 137 -4.71 -15.22 -24.10
N GLY A 138 -5.12 -14.61 -25.23
CA GLY A 138 -6.40 -14.86 -25.90
C GLY A 138 -7.63 -14.31 -25.16
N LYS A 139 -7.46 -13.23 -24.38
CA LYS A 139 -8.52 -12.65 -23.52
C LYS A 139 -8.90 -11.24 -23.95
N LYS A 140 -10.11 -10.80 -23.58
CA LYS A 140 -10.58 -9.44 -23.88
C LYS A 140 -10.26 -8.49 -22.73
N ASN A 141 -9.59 -7.37 -23.05
CA ASN A 141 -9.33 -6.30 -22.09
C ASN A 141 -10.35 -5.17 -22.21
N TYR A 142 -10.95 -4.81 -21.08
CA TYR A 142 -11.78 -3.61 -20.92
C TYR A 142 -10.95 -2.58 -20.18
N SER A 143 -10.92 -1.34 -20.70
CA SER A 143 -10.08 -0.31 -20.13
C SER A 143 -10.74 1.05 -20.07
N LYS A 144 -10.37 1.86 -19.08
CA LYS A 144 -10.82 3.24 -18.90
C LYS A 144 -9.61 4.14 -18.63
N VAL A 145 -9.56 5.28 -19.31
CA VAL A 145 -8.69 6.40 -18.93
C VAL A 145 -9.46 7.24 -17.90
N ILE A 146 -8.83 7.52 -16.77
CA ILE A 146 -9.39 8.37 -15.71
C ILE A 146 -8.87 9.77 -15.94
N GLU A 147 -9.79 10.72 -16.17
CA GLU A 147 -9.47 12.12 -16.30
C GLU A 147 -9.28 12.78 -14.92
N PRO A 148 -8.40 13.79 -14.80
CA PRO A 148 -8.13 14.44 -13.53
C PRO A 148 -9.39 14.98 -12.85
N GLU A 149 -10.29 15.62 -13.59
CA GLU A 149 -11.54 16.18 -13.06
C GLU A 149 -12.42 15.10 -12.43
N GLU A 150 -12.54 13.95 -13.09
CA GLU A 150 -13.29 12.80 -12.60
C GLU A 150 -12.65 12.23 -11.34
N TYR A 151 -11.33 12.11 -11.32
CA TYR A 151 -10.59 11.63 -10.15
C TYR A 151 -10.86 12.48 -8.90
N TRP A 152 -10.69 13.81 -9.02
CA TRP A 152 -10.84 14.71 -7.89
C TRP A 152 -12.30 14.87 -7.44
N ALA A 153 -13.26 14.83 -8.35
CA ALA A 153 -14.68 14.91 -8.02
C ALA A 153 -15.18 13.71 -7.19
N HIS A 154 -14.56 12.55 -7.34
CA HIS A 154 -14.98 11.34 -6.62
C HIS A 154 -14.40 11.24 -5.19
N LEU A 155 -13.46 12.09 -4.78
CA LEU A 155 -12.77 11.98 -3.49
C LEU A 155 -13.72 12.00 -2.28
N PRO A 156 -14.74 12.88 -2.18
CA PRO A 156 -15.64 12.87 -1.03
C PRO A 156 -16.39 11.54 -0.88
N MET A 157 -16.94 11.01 -1.98
CA MET A 157 -17.64 9.73 -1.97
C MET A 157 -16.69 8.56 -1.61
N ILE A 158 -15.47 8.55 -2.14
CA ILE A 158 -14.49 7.51 -1.84
C ILE A 158 -14.09 7.56 -0.37
N GLN A 159 -13.85 8.76 0.20
CA GLN A 159 -13.57 8.89 1.64
C GLN A 159 -14.76 8.51 2.52
N TYR A 160 -15.99 8.72 2.06
CA TYR A 160 -17.17 8.22 2.75
C TYR A 160 -17.17 6.69 2.83
N HIS A 161 -16.92 5.99 1.72
CA HIS A 161 -16.87 4.54 1.70
C HIS A 161 -15.68 3.92 2.43
N MET A 162 -14.63 4.71 2.71
CA MET A 162 -13.48 4.25 3.49
C MET A 162 -13.75 4.19 5.00
N ASP A 163 -14.81 4.84 5.51
CA ASP A 163 -15.18 5.02 6.93
C ASP A 163 -14.13 5.82 7.73
N GLU A 164 -12.85 5.53 7.59
CA GLU A 164 -11.72 6.27 8.16
C GLU A 164 -10.87 6.88 7.03
N PRO A 165 -10.12 7.98 7.29
CA PRO A 165 -9.32 8.59 6.24
C PRO A 165 -8.20 7.64 5.79
N LEU A 166 -8.10 7.45 4.47
CA LEU A 166 -7.04 6.71 3.82
C LEU A 166 -6.36 7.59 2.79
N ALA A 167 -5.03 7.70 2.85
CA ALA A 167 -4.28 8.58 1.95
C ALA A 167 -3.48 7.84 0.87
N ASP A 168 -3.82 6.60 0.55
CA ASP A 168 -3.25 5.96 -0.64
C ASP A 168 -3.98 6.43 -1.90
N PRO A 169 -3.30 7.16 -2.83
CA PRO A 169 -3.92 7.59 -4.07
C PRO A 169 -4.43 6.44 -4.95
N ALA A 170 -3.86 5.24 -4.79
CA ALA A 170 -4.28 4.05 -5.53
C ALA A 170 -5.71 3.60 -5.18
N ALA A 171 -6.24 3.97 -4.01
CA ALA A 171 -7.62 3.67 -3.62
C ALA A 171 -8.64 4.23 -4.62
N VAL A 172 -8.42 5.46 -5.10
CA VAL A 172 -9.29 6.10 -6.10
C VAL A 172 -9.24 5.36 -7.43
N ALA A 173 -8.05 5.00 -7.89
CA ALA A 173 -7.88 4.22 -9.12
C ALA A 173 -8.54 2.83 -9.01
N LEU A 174 -8.43 2.21 -7.83
CA LEU A 174 -9.08 0.93 -7.55
C LEU A 174 -10.60 1.04 -7.59
N TYR A 175 -11.19 2.14 -7.07
CA TYR A 175 -12.62 2.43 -7.23
C TYR A 175 -13.02 2.41 -8.71
N PHE A 176 -12.27 3.09 -9.58
CA PHE A 176 -12.59 3.17 -11.00
C PHE A 176 -12.48 1.83 -11.73
N VAL A 177 -11.49 1.00 -11.43
CA VAL A 177 -11.40 -0.34 -12.04
C VAL A 177 -12.50 -1.27 -11.51
N CYS A 178 -12.87 -1.17 -10.23
CA CYS A 178 -14.02 -1.87 -9.67
C CYS A 178 -15.33 -1.43 -10.33
N ASN A 179 -15.53 -0.12 -10.51
CA ASN A 179 -16.70 0.43 -11.20
C ASN A 179 -16.79 -0.05 -12.66
N LEU A 180 -15.66 -0.09 -13.37
CA LEU A 180 -15.62 -0.61 -14.73
C LEU A 180 -16.01 -2.10 -14.79
N ALA A 181 -15.45 -2.91 -13.90
CA ALA A 181 -15.73 -4.35 -13.87
C ALA A 181 -17.18 -4.67 -13.45
N SER A 182 -17.71 -3.93 -12.47
CA SER A 182 -19.07 -4.15 -11.93
C SER A 182 -20.20 -3.93 -12.95
N GLN A 183 -19.91 -3.24 -14.06
CA GLN A 183 -20.87 -3.06 -15.18
C GLN A 183 -21.19 -4.39 -15.88
N SER A 184 -20.33 -5.40 -15.78
CA SER A 184 -20.50 -6.65 -16.50
C SER A 184 -20.23 -7.91 -15.66
N LEU A 185 -19.68 -7.77 -14.47
CA LEU A 185 -19.31 -8.88 -13.58
C LEU A 185 -19.74 -8.62 -12.13
N LYS A 186 -19.73 -9.71 -11.34
CA LYS A 186 -19.93 -9.68 -9.90
C LYS A 186 -18.73 -10.16 -9.11
N VAL A 187 -17.78 -10.85 -9.75
CA VAL A 187 -16.59 -11.41 -9.13
C VAL A 187 -15.36 -11.09 -9.99
N VAL A 188 -14.28 -10.65 -9.35
CA VAL A 188 -12.98 -10.43 -10.00
C VAL A 188 -11.83 -10.95 -9.15
N LEU A 189 -10.78 -11.41 -9.82
CA LEU A 189 -9.51 -11.79 -9.19
C LEU A 189 -8.54 -10.61 -9.24
N SER A 190 -7.71 -10.48 -8.19
CA SER A 190 -6.67 -9.45 -8.08
C SER A 190 -5.33 -10.06 -7.68
N GLY A 191 -4.25 -9.37 -8.03
CA GLY A 191 -2.88 -9.76 -7.69
C GLY A 191 -2.37 -9.18 -6.36
N GLU A 192 -3.22 -8.66 -5.51
CA GLU A 192 -2.84 -8.07 -4.22
C GLU A 192 -2.31 -9.11 -3.23
N GLY A 193 -1.47 -8.67 -2.30
CA GLY A 193 -0.80 -9.52 -1.33
C GLY A 193 0.54 -10.13 -1.79
N ALA A 194 0.78 -10.22 -3.09
CA ALA A 194 2.01 -10.82 -3.63
C ALA A 194 3.29 -10.10 -3.18
N ASP A 195 3.25 -8.78 -3.06
CA ASP A 195 4.40 -7.99 -2.62
C ASP A 195 4.75 -8.25 -1.16
N GLU A 196 3.76 -8.35 -0.32
CA GLU A 196 3.91 -8.55 1.11
C GLU A 196 4.43 -9.94 1.42
N ILE A 197 3.87 -10.99 0.79
CA ILE A 197 4.23 -12.38 1.11
C ILE A 197 5.51 -12.86 0.42
N PHE A 198 5.81 -12.38 -0.79
CA PHE A 198 7.00 -12.78 -1.55
C PHE A 198 8.13 -11.75 -1.56
N GLY A 199 8.00 -10.66 -0.79
CA GLY A 199 9.05 -9.65 -0.66
C GLY A 199 9.20 -8.75 -1.90
N GLY A 200 8.11 -8.13 -2.37
CA GLY A 200 8.06 -7.40 -3.63
C GLY A 200 8.45 -5.93 -3.58
N TYR A 201 8.39 -5.29 -2.44
CA TYR A 201 8.68 -3.87 -2.32
C TYR A 201 10.16 -3.54 -2.45
N ASN A 202 10.48 -2.45 -3.13
CA ASN A 202 11.86 -2.02 -3.32
C ASN A 202 12.58 -1.73 -1.99
N VAL A 203 11.86 -1.34 -0.95
CA VAL A 203 12.42 -1.09 0.38
C VAL A 203 13.00 -2.36 1.01
N TYR A 204 12.47 -3.54 0.68
CA TYR A 204 13.00 -4.83 1.15
C TYR A 204 14.35 -5.17 0.52
N SER A 205 14.68 -4.58 -0.61
CA SER A 205 15.97 -4.75 -1.28
C SER A 205 17.05 -3.80 -0.76
N ASP A 206 16.77 -3.06 0.31
CA ASP A 206 17.78 -2.25 0.96
C ASP A 206 18.80 -3.15 1.65
N PRO A 207 20.05 -3.21 1.16
CA PRO A 207 21.01 -4.14 1.70
C PRO A 207 21.30 -3.78 3.16
N GLY A 208 20.80 -4.61 4.07
CA GLY A 208 21.13 -4.55 5.49
C GLY A 208 22.61 -4.77 5.76
N SER A 209 23.38 -5.25 4.80
CA SER A 209 24.77 -5.65 5.00
C SER A 209 25.77 -4.88 4.14
N THR A 210 25.75 -3.55 4.19
CA THR A 210 26.90 -2.78 3.70
C THR A 210 28.06 -2.91 4.71
N SER A 211 29.30 -2.75 4.24
CA SER A 211 30.46 -2.70 5.14
C SER A 211 30.31 -1.65 6.25
N TYR A 212 29.51 -0.62 6.00
CA TYR A 212 29.18 0.43 6.97
C TYR A 212 28.33 -0.10 8.15
N GLU A 213 27.40 -0.99 7.92
CA GLU A 213 26.54 -1.57 8.99
C GLU A 213 27.31 -2.53 9.91
N LYS A 214 28.49 -3.01 9.48
CA LYS A 214 29.42 -3.77 10.32
C LYS A 214 30.16 -2.91 11.34
N LEU A 215 30.13 -1.58 11.20
CA LEU A 215 30.72 -0.67 12.18
C LEU A 215 29.93 -0.71 13.50
N PRO A 216 30.62 -0.51 14.65
CA PRO A 216 29.95 -0.41 15.94
C PRO A 216 28.83 0.64 15.93
N ARG A 217 27.70 0.30 16.58
CA ARG A 217 26.51 1.16 16.64
C ARG A 217 26.81 2.61 17.06
N GLY A 218 27.67 2.78 18.08
CA GLY A 218 28.06 4.11 18.56
C GLY A 218 28.77 4.96 17.48
N LEU A 219 29.63 4.34 16.67
CA LEU A 219 30.32 5.05 15.58
C LEU A 219 29.35 5.44 14.46
N ARG A 220 28.43 4.51 14.07
CA ARG A 220 27.39 4.80 13.07
C ARG A 220 26.48 5.93 13.53
N ARG A 221 26.10 5.96 14.81
CA ARG A 221 25.29 7.04 15.42
C ARG A 221 26.02 8.38 15.43
N GLY A 222 27.29 8.40 15.76
CA GLY A 222 28.09 9.60 15.70
C GLY A 222 28.18 10.21 14.28
N ILE A 223 28.43 9.36 13.28
CA ILE A 223 28.45 9.78 11.88
C ILE A 223 27.05 10.26 11.43
N MET A 224 26.00 9.59 11.85
CA MET A 224 24.62 10.00 11.57
C MET A 224 24.32 11.41 12.09
N HIS A 225 24.64 11.71 13.34
CA HIS A 225 24.39 13.03 13.91
C HIS A 225 25.16 14.15 13.20
N ILE A 226 26.39 13.87 12.73
CA ILE A 226 27.13 14.81 11.90
C ILE A 226 26.41 14.98 10.54
N ALA A 227 25.98 13.88 9.92
CA ALA A 227 25.27 13.92 8.65
C ALA A 227 23.94 14.68 8.73
N GLU A 228 23.18 14.56 9.82
CA GLU A 228 21.91 15.28 10.04
C GLU A 228 22.08 16.81 10.07
N SER A 229 23.27 17.33 10.35
CA SER A 229 23.57 18.77 10.32
C SER A 229 23.95 19.31 8.92
N LEU A 230 24.11 18.43 7.94
CA LEU A 230 24.51 18.79 6.58
C LEU A 230 23.29 18.90 5.64
N PRO A 231 23.38 19.68 4.54
CA PRO A 231 22.33 19.73 3.53
C PRO A 231 22.02 18.36 2.95
N ALA A 232 20.73 18.05 2.80
CA ALA A 232 20.27 16.76 2.33
C ALA A 232 20.71 16.47 0.88
N HIS A 233 21.52 15.44 0.68
CA HIS A 233 21.87 14.87 -0.63
C HIS A 233 22.11 13.36 -0.49
N ARG A 234 22.28 12.64 -1.61
CA ARG A 234 22.33 11.16 -1.63
C ARG A 234 23.30 10.57 -0.60
N GLY A 235 24.52 11.11 -0.48
CA GLY A 235 25.52 10.63 0.47
C GLY A 235 25.11 10.88 1.92
N VAL A 236 24.65 12.09 2.24
CA VAL A 236 24.15 12.45 3.58
C VAL A 236 22.98 11.56 3.97
N ASN A 237 21.99 11.42 3.09
CA ASN A 237 20.80 10.57 3.34
C ASN A 237 21.19 9.10 3.58
N PHE A 238 22.24 8.60 2.92
CA PHE A 238 22.77 7.27 3.18
C PHE A 238 23.24 7.12 4.63
N PHE A 239 24.10 8.03 5.12
CA PHE A 239 24.61 7.96 6.49
C PHE A 239 23.54 8.18 7.54
N VAL A 240 22.57 9.08 7.30
CA VAL A 240 21.43 9.28 8.20
C VAL A 240 20.59 7.99 8.29
N ARG A 241 20.29 7.37 7.15
CA ARG A 241 19.49 6.16 7.13
C ARG A 241 20.22 4.94 7.71
N LYS A 242 21.47 4.71 7.30
CA LYS A 242 22.28 3.56 7.74
C LYS A 242 22.89 3.72 9.14
N GLY A 243 22.84 4.92 9.71
CA GLY A 243 23.16 5.17 11.13
C GLY A 243 22.07 4.69 12.08
N LYS A 244 20.82 4.57 11.60
CA LYS A 244 19.65 4.07 12.34
C LYS A 244 19.57 2.54 12.30
N ASP A 245 19.03 1.95 13.36
CA ASP A 245 18.67 0.55 13.35
C ASP A 245 17.42 0.32 12.49
N LEU A 246 17.13 -0.93 12.09
CA LEU A 246 16.00 -1.24 11.22
C LEU A 246 14.69 -0.69 11.76
N GLU A 247 14.41 -0.91 13.04
CA GLU A 247 13.17 -0.50 13.72
C GLU A 247 12.95 1.02 13.73
N GLU A 248 14.04 1.81 13.63
CA GLU A 248 13.96 3.28 13.58
C GLU A 248 13.78 3.82 12.17
N ARG A 249 14.29 3.08 11.17
CA ARG A 249 14.26 3.51 9.76
C ARG A 249 13.10 2.94 8.96
N PHE A 250 12.50 1.86 9.45
CA PHE A 250 11.36 1.21 8.83
C PHE A 250 10.24 0.97 9.85
N ILE A 251 9.21 1.76 9.77
CA ILE A 251 7.99 1.66 10.59
C ILE A 251 6.78 1.21 9.77
N GLY A 252 7.02 0.68 8.57
CA GLY A 252 6.04 0.27 7.57
C GLY A 252 6.29 0.94 6.22
N ASN A 253 5.62 0.46 5.20
CA ASN A 253 5.81 0.91 3.81
C ASN A 253 5.36 2.36 3.59
N ALA A 254 4.43 2.87 4.40
CA ALA A 254 4.02 4.27 4.43
C ALA A 254 4.64 4.99 5.63
N TYR A 255 5.71 5.73 5.44
CA TYR A 255 6.30 6.61 6.45
C TYR A 255 6.32 8.04 5.93
N MET A 256 5.25 8.81 6.20
CA MET A 256 5.05 10.13 5.63
C MET A 256 5.67 11.24 6.46
N PHE A 257 5.21 11.41 7.68
CA PHE A 257 5.67 12.44 8.59
C PHE A 257 6.44 11.82 9.76
N THR A 258 7.65 12.34 10.02
CA THR A 258 8.40 11.98 11.22
C THR A 258 7.70 12.55 12.47
N PRO A 259 8.00 12.03 13.68
CA PRO A 259 7.47 12.62 14.93
C PRO A 259 7.77 14.13 15.05
N LYS A 260 8.94 14.57 14.58
CA LYS A 260 9.31 16.01 14.53
C LYS A 260 8.41 16.79 13.58
N ASP A 261 8.17 16.26 12.37
CA ASP A 261 7.33 16.91 11.37
C ASP A 261 5.88 17.05 11.87
N ARG A 262 5.32 15.98 12.50
CA ARG A 262 3.97 16.01 13.07
C ARG A 262 3.82 17.10 14.12
N LYS A 263 4.73 17.14 15.11
CA LYS A 263 4.75 18.19 16.14
C LYS A 263 4.85 19.61 15.57
N ALA A 264 5.60 19.76 14.48
CA ALA A 264 5.72 21.04 13.82
C ALA A 264 4.43 21.44 13.07
N LEU A 265 3.68 20.47 12.56
CA LEU A 265 2.50 20.70 11.72
C LEU A 265 1.21 20.84 12.52
N LEU A 266 1.04 20.03 13.58
CA LEU A 266 -0.18 20.01 14.41
C LEU A 266 -0.22 21.18 15.39
N LYS A 267 -1.38 21.81 15.52
CA LYS A 267 -1.72 22.79 16.57
C LYS A 267 -2.23 22.11 17.84
N ILE A 268 -2.81 20.95 17.69
CA ILE A 268 -3.41 20.18 18.76
C ILE A 268 -2.36 19.33 19.49
N HIS A 269 -2.54 19.15 20.78
CA HIS A 269 -1.76 18.19 21.55
C HIS A 269 -2.57 16.89 21.67
N THR A 270 -1.92 15.77 21.36
CA THR A 270 -2.52 14.45 21.44
C THR A 270 -1.71 13.52 22.33
N ASN A 271 -2.35 12.45 22.80
CA ASN A 271 -1.69 11.36 23.53
C ASN A 271 -1.41 10.17 22.60
N ALA A 272 -1.17 10.43 21.31
CA ALA A 272 -0.88 9.38 20.34
C ALA A 272 0.41 8.63 20.73
N PRO A 273 0.42 7.31 20.64
CA PRO A 273 1.63 6.54 20.85
C PRO A 273 2.69 6.91 19.80
N ASP A 274 3.96 6.82 20.20
CA ASP A 274 5.06 6.97 19.25
C ASP A 274 4.97 5.87 18.18
N PRO A 275 5.25 6.14 16.90
CA PRO A 275 5.24 5.12 15.86
C PRO A 275 6.07 3.88 16.16
N MET A 276 7.21 4.05 16.82
CA MET A 276 8.04 2.91 17.24
C MET A 276 7.37 2.09 18.36
N ALA A 277 6.56 2.72 19.24
CA ALA A 277 5.79 1.98 20.22
C ALA A 277 4.68 1.13 19.59
N ILE A 278 4.13 1.58 18.44
CA ILE A 278 3.16 0.80 17.65
C ILE A 278 3.82 -0.39 16.98
N THR A 279 5.02 -0.20 16.42
CA THR A 279 5.72 -1.25 15.63
C THR A 279 6.50 -2.23 16.48
N LYS A 280 6.93 -1.83 17.68
CA LYS A 280 7.78 -2.65 18.55
C LYS A 280 7.21 -4.05 18.88
N PRO A 281 5.93 -4.22 19.22
CA PRO A 281 5.40 -5.57 19.50
C PRO A 281 5.60 -6.56 18.35
N TYR A 282 5.51 -6.09 17.11
CA TYR A 282 5.74 -6.91 15.93
C TYR A 282 7.22 -7.24 15.72
N TYR A 283 8.10 -6.27 15.92
CA TYR A 283 9.55 -6.50 15.85
C TYR A 283 10.04 -7.46 16.93
N ASP A 284 9.49 -7.40 18.14
CA ASP A 284 9.84 -8.29 19.24
C ASP A 284 9.53 -9.76 18.92
N GLN A 285 8.46 -10.03 18.14
CA GLN A 285 8.09 -11.39 17.74
C GLN A 285 9.07 -11.99 16.71
N VAL A 286 9.66 -11.17 15.87
CA VAL A 286 10.57 -11.61 14.79
C VAL A 286 12.01 -11.14 15.00
N LYS A 287 12.40 -10.85 16.24
CA LYS A 287 13.73 -10.31 16.59
C LYS A 287 14.91 -11.12 16.03
N ASP A 288 14.75 -12.43 15.94
CA ASP A 288 15.78 -13.39 15.51
C ASP A 288 15.77 -13.64 13.98
N GLN A 289 14.84 -13.02 13.24
CA GLN A 289 14.73 -13.11 11.79
C GLN A 289 15.65 -12.10 11.10
N ASP A 290 15.88 -12.30 9.80
CA ASP A 290 16.60 -11.33 8.96
C ASP A 290 15.78 -10.05 8.69
N ASP A 291 16.45 -8.98 8.24
CA ASP A 291 15.84 -7.66 8.05
C ASP A 291 14.68 -7.68 7.04
N VAL A 292 14.76 -8.48 5.97
CA VAL A 292 13.69 -8.59 4.98
C VAL A 292 12.45 -9.21 5.61
N THR A 293 12.64 -10.31 6.34
CA THR A 293 11.54 -10.99 7.06
C THR A 293 10.91 -10.08 8.10
N LYS A 294 11.71 -9.30 8.87
CA LYS A 294 11.20 -8.31 9.82
C LYS A 294 10.33 -7.25 9.15
N MET A 295 10.79 -6.71 8.02
CA MET A 295 10.01 -5.71 7.27
C MET A 295 8.73 -6.29 6.69
N GLN A 296 8.78 -7.50 6.13
CA GLN A 296 7.58 -8.18 5.62
C GLN A 296 6.58 -8.48 6.73
N TYR A 297 7.05 -8.97 7.88
CA TYR A 297 6.19 -9.27 9.02
C TYR A 297 5.44 -8.02 9.50
N LEU A 298 6.13 -6.89 9.59
CA LEU A 298 5.52 -5.62 9.96
C LEU A 298 4.46 -5.17 8.94
N ASP A 299 4.79 -5.24 7.63
CA ASP A 299 3.86 -4.82 6.58
C ASP A 299 2.65 -5.76 6.48
N LEU A 300 2.80 -7.06 6.72
CA LEU A 300 1.68 -8.00 6.75
C LEU A 300 0.67 -7.67 7.86
N HIS A 301 1.14 -7.17 9.02
CA HIS A 301 0.27 -6.82 10.15
C HIS A 301 -0.33 -5.43 10.07
N LEU A 302 0.42 -4.45 9.56
CA LEU A 302 0.01 -3.05 9.57
C LEU A 302 -0.42 -2.57 8.18
N TRP A 303 0.49 -2.60 7.21
CA TRP A 303 0.27 -2.07 5.86
C TRP A 303 -0.78 -2.86 5.08
N MET A 304 -0.69 -4.19 5.08
CA MET A 304 -1.64 -5.03 4.36
C MET A 304 -3.05 -4.90 4.93
N ALA A 305 -3.20 -4.95 6.25
CA ALA A 305 -4.50 -4.84 6.90
C ALA A 305 -5.07 -3.41 6.87
N GLY A 306 -4.23 -2.39 7.11
CA GLY A 306 -4.65 -1.00 7.27
C GLY A 306 -4.78 -0.22 5.96
N ASP A 307 -4.15 -0.68 4.87
CA ASP A 307 -4.18 -0.02 3.56
C ASP A 307 -4.60 -0.98 2.45
N ILE A 308 -3.78 -2.00 2.13
CA ILE A 308 -3.94 -2.80 0.91
C ILE A 308 -5.29 -3.52 0.87
N LEU A 309 -5.62 -4.30 1.89
CA LEU A 309 -6.88 -5.04 1.94
C LEU A 309 -8.07 -4.13 2.29
N LEU A 310 -7.85 -3.10 3.10
CA LEU A 310 -8.90 -2.14 3.44
C LEU A 310 -9.44 -1.46 2.19
N LYS A 311 -8.56 -0.86 1.37
CA LYS A 311 -8.99 -0.20 0.13
C LYS A 311 -9.56 -1.19 -0.88
N ALA A 312 -9.01 -2.41 -0.95
CA ALA A 312 -9.48 -3.45 -1.85
C ALA A 312 -10.94 -3.82 -1.53
N ASP A 313 -11.24 -4.10 -0.27
CA ASP A 313 -12.58 -4.42 0.21
C ASP A 313 -13.53 -3.23 0.03
N LYS A 314 -13.17 -2.05 0.56
CA LYS A 314 -14.05 -0.88 0.52
C LYS A 314 -14.39 -0.43 -0.90
N MET A 315 -13.41 -0.41 -1.82
CA MET A 315 -13.64 0.05 -3.19
C MET A 315 -14.40 -0.97 -4.04
N SER A 316 -14.16 -2.25 -3.83
CA SER A 316 -14.92 -3.30 -4.50
C SER A 316 -16.36 -3.34 -3.99
N MET A 317 -16.58 -3.28 -2.68
CA MET A 317 -17.90 -3.29 -2.06
C MET A 317 -18.71 -2.02 -2.38
N ALA A 318 -18.08 -0.86 -2.49
CA ALA A 318 -18.73 0.38 -2.99
C ALA A 318 -19.31 0.23 -4.40
N ASN A 319 -18.83 -0.76 -5.17
CA ASN A 319 -19.30 -1.09 -6.51
C ASN A 319 -20.09 -2.42 -6.58
N SER A 320 -20.46 -3.02 -5.44
CA SER A 320 -21.14 -4.32 -5.37
C SER A 320 -20.40 -5.40 -6.18
N LEU A 321 -19.09 -5.42 -6.07
CA LEU A 321 -18.19 -6.33 -6.75
C LEU A 321 -17.41 -7.14 -5.70
N GLU A 322 -17.40 -8.47 -5.81
CA GLU A 322 -16.59 -9.33 -4.97
C GLU A 322 -15.17 -9.44 -5.53
N LEU A 323 -14.21 -8.95 -4.78
CA LEU A 323 -12.80 -9.02 -5.12
C LEU A 323 -12.14 -10.17 -4.38
N ARG A 324 -11.49 -11.07 -5.09
CA ARG A 324 -10.77 -12.22 -4.54
C ARG A 324 -9.27 -12.10 -4.80
N VAL A 325 -8.47 -12.56 -3.84
CA VAL A 325 -7.02 -12.36 -3.79
C VAL A 325 -6.26 -13.69 -3.66
N PRO A 326 -6.06 -14.43 -4.77
CA PRO A 326 -5.48 -15.77 -4.74
C PRO A 326 -4.11 -15.86 -4.06
N PHE A 327 -3.31 -14.79 -4.08
CA PHE A 327 -2.02 -14.78 -3.37
C PHE A 327 -2.17 -14.91 -1.85
N LEU A 328 -3.30 -14.49 -1.29
CA LEU A 328 -3.55 -14.56 0.15
C LEU A 328 -4.31 -15.84 0.58
N ASP A 329 -4.39 -16.83 -0.30
CA ASP A 329 -4.84 -18.16 0.09
C ASP A 329 -3.97 -18.71 1.21
N LYS A 330 -4.59 -19.43 2.16
CA LYS A 330 -3.87 -19.99 3.32
C LYS A 330 -2.72 -20.92 2.94
N GLU A 331 -2.86 -21.70 1.87
CA GLU A 331 -1.82 -22.61 1.40
C GLU A 331 -0.66 -21.85 0.74
N VAL A 332 -0.97 -20.78 -0.01
CA VAL A 332 0.04 -19.87 -0.59
C VAL A 332 0.79 -19.14 0.53
N MET A 333 0.09 -18.68 1.55
CA MET A 333 0.71 -18.06 2.73
C MET A 333 1.60 -19.05 3.48
N ALA A 334 1.12 -20.26 3.75
CA ALA A 334 1.89 -21.31 4.42
C ALA A 334 3.17 -21.69 3.64
N LEU A 335 3.09 -21.71 2.30
CA LEU A 335 4.26 -21.91 1.45
C LEU A 335 5.23 -20.72 1.55
N ALA A 336 4.73 -19.50 1.41
CA ALA A 336 5.55 -18.29 1.37
C ALA A 336 6.36 -18.08 2.68
N GLN A 337 5.79 -18.41 3.83
CA GLN A 337 6.46 -18.35 5.15
C GLN A 337 7.69 -19.26 5.24
N ARG A 338 7.77 -20.31 4.41
CA ARG A 338 8.86 -21.26 4.38
C ARG A 338 9.98 -20.92 3.40
N ILE A 339 9.75 -19.99 2.47
CA ILE A 339 10.73 -19.64 1.44
C ILE A 339 11.88 -18.84 2.05
N PRO A 340 13.14 -19.28 1.93
CA PRO A 340 14.29 -18.52 2.40
C PRO A 340 14.42 -17.14 1.75
N THR A 341 14.86 -16.14 2.49
CA THR A 341 15.02 -14.75 2.01
C THR A 341 15.84 -14.65 0.73
N ARG A 342 16.89 -15.49 0.58
CA ARG A 342 17.71 -15.54 -0.64
C ARG A 342 16.94 -15.91 -1.92
N TYR A 343 15.75 -16.47 -1.81
CA TYR A 343 14.86 -16.78 -2.95
C TYR A 343 13.70 -15.79 -3.08
N ARG A 344 13.48 -14.94 -2.07
CA ARG A 344 12.52 -13.84 -2.13
C ARG A 344 13.15 -12.57 -2.71
N VAL A 345 14.31 -12.16 -2.19
CA VAL A 345 15.04 -10.96 -2.62
C VAL A 345 16.48 -11.33 -2.89
N ILE A 346 16.93 -11.20 -4.13
CA ILE A 346 18.31 -11.54 -4.51
C ILE A 346 19.09 -10.30 -4.91
N HIS A 347 20.38 -10.31 -4.61
CA HIS A 347 21.35 -9.38 -5.18
C HIS A 347 21.90 -9.97 -6.47
N LYS A 348 21.63 -9.32 -7.60
CA LYS A 348 22.21 -9.67 -8.90
C LYS A 348 22.84 -8.42 -9.50
N PRO A 349 24.17 -8.39 -9.71
CA PRO A 349 24.82 -7.28 -10.39
C PRO A 349 24.16 -7.06 -11.75
N SER A 350 23.74 -5.84 -12.04
CA SER A 350 23.15 -5.51 -13.33
C SER A 350 24.24 -5.26 -14.35
N GLU A 351 24.25 -6.00 -15.42
CA GLU A 351 25.13 -5.78 -16.58
C GLU A 351 24.81 -4.47 -17.32
N SER A 352 23.61 -3.89 -17.07
CA SER A 352 23.08 -2.70 -17.78
C SER A 352 22.82 -1.49 -16.89
N GLY A 353 23.38 -1.44 -15.64
CA GLY A 353 23.23 -0.29 -14.76
C GLY A 353 21.88 -0.13 -14.05
N GLY A 354 21.02 -1.17 -14.04
CA GLY A 354 19.76 -1.20 -13.29
C GLY A 354 19.94 -1.42 -11.79
N THR A 355 18.83 -1.58 -11.06
CA THR A 355 18.87 -1.92 -9.63
C THR A 355 19.54 -3.27 -9.43
N PRO A 356 20.51 -3.42 -8.51
CA PRO A 356 21.24 -4.65 -8.29
C PRO A 356 20.42 -5.73 -7.59
N TYR A 357 19.12 -5.56 -7.43
CA TYR A 357 18.23 -6.46 -6.71
C TYR A 357 17.04 -6.88 -7.55
N ILE A 358 16.62 -8.14 -7.38
CA ILE A 358 15.37 -8.68 -7.92
C ILE A 358 14.51 -9.10 -6.72
N THR A 359 13.35 -8.49 -6.60
CA THR A 359 12.31 -8.79 -5.61
C THR A 359 11.37 -9.88 -6.13
N LYS A 360 10.71 -10.63 -5.24
CA LYS A 360 9.82 -11.77 -5.58
C LYS A 360 10.51 -12.82 -6.48
N TYR A 361 11.78 -13.11 -6.25
CA TYR A 361 12.59 -13.82 -7.24
C TYR A 361 12.02 -15.18 -7.64
N ALA A 362 11.79 -16.08 -6.69
CA ALA A 362 11.24 -17.41 -6.99
C ALA A 362 9.83 -17.32 -7.62
N MET A 363 8.96 -16.41 -7.11
CA MET A 363 7.62 -16.20 -7.68
C MET A 363 7.68 -15.69 -9.12
N ARG A 364 8.62 -14.79 -9.45
CA ARG A 364 8.82 -14.32 -10.82
C ARG A 364 9.27 -15.44 -11.76
N LEU A 365 10.07 -16.39 -11.25
CA LEU A 365 10.47 -17.57 -12.03
C LEU A 365 9.28 -18.50 -12.26
N ALA A 366 8.42 -18.72 -11.27
CA ALA A 366 7.18 -19.46 -11.40
C ALA A 366 6.25 -18.78 -12.43
N ALA A 367 6.01 -17.50 -12.31
CA ALA A 367 5.23 -16.74 -13.28
C ALA A 367 5.79 -16.83 -14.70
N LYS A 368 7.13 -16.79 -14.85
CA LYS A 368 7.79 -16.96 -16.16
C LYS A 368 7.59 -18.35 -16.74
N LYS A 369 7.57 -19.38 -15.89
CA LYS A 369 7.33 -20.77 -16.29
C LYS A 369 5.90 -20.98 -16.77
N ASP A 370 4.94 -20.42 -16.07
CA ASP A 370 3.51 -20.72 -16.23
C ASP A 370 2.79 -19.78 -17.22
N THR A 371 3.45 -18.69 -17.65
CA THR A 371 2.86 -17.72 -18.59
C THR A 371 3.44 -17.92 -20.01
N PRO A 372 2.70 -17.55 -21.06
CA PRO A 372 3.20 -17.68 -22.43
C PRO A 372 4.55 -16.96 -22.63
N PRO A 373 5.46 -17.51 -23.47
CA PRO A 373 6.80 -16.93 -23.69
C PRO A 373 6.80 -15.45 -24.11
N GLN A 374 5.81 -15.04 -24.91
CA GLN A 374 5.63 -13.64 -25.34
C GLN A 374 5.33 -12.69 -24.16
N THR A 375 4.88 -13.20 -23.02
CA THR A 375 4.60 -12.46 -21.81
C THR A 375 5.75 -12.50 -20.80
N ALA A 376 6.84 -13.23 -21.10
CA ALA A 376 8.01 -13.36 -20.22
C ALA A 376 8.65 -12.02 -19.81
N LYS A 377 8.50 -10.96 -20.63
CA LYS A 377 8.93 -9.60 -20.32
C LYS A 377 8.24 -9.03 -19.07
N THR A 378 7.03 -9.48 -18.76
CA THR A 378 6.27 -9.09 -17.56
C THR A 378 6.96 -9.55 -16.29
N ALA A 379 7.39 -10.81 -16.24
CA ALA A 379 8.11 -11.34 -15.08
C ALA A 379 9.46 -10.64 -14.84
N ALA A 380 10.06 -10.06 -15.88
CA ALA A 380 11.28 -9.27 -15.80
C ALA A 380 11.05 -7.78 -15.55
N LYS A 381 9.82 -7.27 -15.71
CA LYS A 381 9.51 -5.84 -15.59
C LYS A 381 9.72 -5.36 -14.14
N LYS A 382 10.38 -4.21 -14.02
CA LYS A 382 10.51 -3.54 -12.71
C LYS A 382 9.13 -3.12 -12.19
N LYS A 383 8.88 -3.34 -10.91
CA LYS A 383 7.67 -2.86 -10.24
C LYS A 383 7.56 -1.33 -10.33
N LEU A 384 6.45 -0.84 -10.86
CA LEU A 384 6.11 0.59 -10.89
C LEU A 384 5.12 0.99 -9.78
N GLY A 385 4.45 0.03 -9.13
CA GLY A 385 3.29 0.27 -8.28
C GLY A 385 2.07 0.61 -9.15
N PHE A 386 1.06 1.24 -8.55
CA PHE A 386 -0.08 1.83 -9.26
C PHE A 386 0.13 3.36 -9.31
N PRO A 387 0.80 3.90 -10.34
CA PRO A 387 1.24 5.29 -10.35
C PRO A 387 0.06 6.23 -10.64
N VAL A 388 -0.30 7.05 -9.64
CA VAL A 388 -1.27 8.13 -9.78
C VAL A 388 -0.53 9.46 -9.93
N PRO A 389 -0.90 10.32 -10.88
CA PRO A 389 -0.16 11.54 -11.18
C PRO A 389 -0.40 12.72 -10.23
N ILE A 390 -0.69 12.49 -8.95
CA ILE A 390 -0.90 13.52 -7.91
C ILE A 390 0.26 14.54 -7.90
N ARG A 391 1.48 14.03 -8.03
CA ARG A 391 2.69 14.88 -8.07
C ARG A 391 2.66 15.92 -9.21
N VAL A 392 2.01 15.59 -10.32
CA VAL A 392 1.87 16.47 -11.48
C VAL A 392 0.71 17.41 -11.27
N TRP A 393 -0.47 16.89 -10.95
CA TRP A 393 -1.69 17.66 -10.77
C TRP A 393 -1.57 18.75 -9.70
N LEU A 394 -0.92 18.49 -8.58
CA LEU A 394 -0.69 19.50 -7.53
C LEU A 394 0.15 20.71 -7.98
N LYS A 395 0.71 20.71 -9.19
CA LYS A 395 1.40 21.87 -9.78
C LYS A 395 0.51 22.68 -10.71
N GLU A 396 -0.61 22.10 -11.15
CA GLU A 396 -1.59 22.76 -12.02
C GLU A 396 -2.44 23.74 -11.20
N ASP A 397 -2.77 24.89 -11.78
CA ASP A 397 -3.48 25.97 -11.08
C ASP A 397 -4.80 25.50 -10.45
N THR A 398 -5.57 24.68 -11.14
CA THR A 398 -6.87 24.17 -10.68
C THR A 398 -6.71 23.42 -9.35
N TYR A 399 -5.85 22.40 -9.31
CA TYR A 399 -5.71 21.52 -8.15
C TYR A 399 -4.86 22.14 -7.04
N TYR A 400 -3.86 22.95 -7.40
CA TYR A 400 -3.13 23.77 -6.45
C TYR A 400 -4.07 24.69 -5.68
N ASN A 401 -4.93 25.46 -6.35
CA ASN A 401 -5.86 26.38 -5.71
C ASN A 401 -6.92 25.64 -4.88
N MET A 402 -7.43 24.52 -5.38
CA MET A 402 -8.36 23.66 -4.64
C MET A 402 -7.76 23.21 -3.30
N VAL A 403 -6.56 22.65 -3.33
CA VAL A 403 -5.86 22.18 -2.11
C VAL A 403 -5.49 23.36 -1.20
N LYS A 404 -5.03 24.49 -1.76
CA LYS A 404 -4.71 25.68 -0.99
C LYS A 404 -5.92 26.21 -0.23
N ASN A 405 -7.06 26.35 -0.89
CA ASN A 405 -8.30 26.80 -0.25
C ASN A 405 -8.74 25.87 0.89
N THR A 406 -8.57 24.55 0.72
CA THR A 406 -8.83 23.56 1.77
C THR A 406 -7.85 23.73 2.94
N PHE A 407 -6.57 24.00 2.68
CA PHE A 407 -5.54 24.20 3.71
C PHE A 407 -5.70 25.51 4.47
N GLU A 408 -6.32 26.51 3.88
CA GLU A 408 -6.64 27.80 4.51
C GLU A 408 -8.03 27.79 5.19
N GLY A 409 -8.82 26.74 4.98
CA GLY A 409 -10.17 26.59 5.52
C GLY A 409 -10.24 26.34 7.03
N ASN A 410 -11.45 26.47 7.59
CA ASN A 410 -11.71 26.39 9.03
C ASN A 410 -11.28 25.04 9.64
N ALA A 411 -11.59 23.93 8.96
CA ALA A 411 -11.18 22.60 9.42
C ALA A 411 -9.65 22.50 9.55
N ALA A 412 -8.89 22.97 8.54
CA ALA A 412 -7.44 22.96 8.61
C ALA A 412 -6.91 23.84 9.75
N GLN A 413 -7.48 25.03 9.96
CA GLN A 413 -7.12 25.95 11.05
C GLN A 413 -7.35 25.36 12.44
N GLN A 414 -8.28 24.43 12.58
CA GLN A 414 -8.58 23.75 13.84
C GLN A 414 -7.43 22.81 14.24
N PHE A 415 -6.83 22.08 13.28
CA PHE A 415 -5.88 21.01 13.55
C PHE A 415 -4.44 21.37 13.27
N PHE A 416 -4.19 22.27 12.30
CA PHE A 416 -2.87 22.47 11.72
C PHE A 416 -2.39 23.92 11.75
N HIS A 417 -1.09 24.10 11.70
CA HIS A 417 -0.44 25.35 11.33
C HIS A 417 -0.56 25.54 9.82
N THR A 418 -1.59 26.25 9.38
CA THR A 418 -1.97 26.35 7.95
C THR A 418 -0.89 27.00 7.09
N GLU A 419 -0.12 27.94 7.63
CA GLU A 419 1.02 28.53 6.97
C GLU A 419 2.07 27.49 6.56
N LYS A 420 2.24 26.43 7.36
CA LYS A 420 3.16 25.31 7.04
C LYS A 420 2.59 24.37 5.99
N LEU A 421 1.28 24.17 5.98
CA LEU A 421 0.60 23.40 4.93
C LEU A 421 0.76 24.09 3.57
N VAL A 422 0.49 25.41 3.52
CA VAL A 422 0.65 26.18 2.29
C VAL A 422 2.12 26.18 1.85
N GLN A 423 3.07 26.31 2.77
CA GLN A 423 4.50 26.22 2.44
C GLN A 423 4.89 24.86 1.82
N LEU A 424 4.37 23.74 2.32
CA LEU A 424 4.59 22.41 1.70
C LEU A 424 4.09 22.39 0.25
N LEU A 425 2.92 22.98 0.01
CA LEU A 425 2.30 23.05 -1.32
C LEU A 425 3.09 23.96 -2.27
N ASP A 426 3.50 25.16 -1.81
CA ASP A 426 4.30 26.11 -2.57
C ASP A 426 5.67 25.54 -2.96
N ASP A 427 6.35 24.88 -2.03
CA ASP A 427 7.65 24.26 -2.27
C ASP A 427 7.54 23.10 -3.27
N HIS A 428 6.43 22.34 -3.22
CA HIS A 428 6.14 21.30 -4.20
C HIS A 428 5.90 21.89 -5.60
N ARG A 429 5.06 22.92 -5.70
CA ARG A 429 4.75 23.61 -6.96
C ARG A 429 6.00 24.23 -7.58
N ALA A 430 6.82 24.89 -6.78
CA ALA A 430 8.07 25.50 -7.20
C ALA A 430 9.19 24.47 -7.55
N GLY A 431 8.96 23.17 -7.30
CA GLY A 431 9.94 22.11 -7.54
C GLY A 431 11.11 22.08 -6.56
N LYS A 432 11.03 22.80 -5.43
CA LYS A 432 12.06 22.78 -4.38
C LYS A 432 12.12 21.45 -3.65
N ALA A 433 10.95 20.81 -3.44
CA ALA A 433 10.82 19.51 -2.82
C ALA A 433 9.63 18.73 -3.38
N ASP A 434 9.72 17.39 -3.40
CA ASP A 434 8.55 16.56 -3.69
C ASP A 434 7.78 16.30 -2.39
N ASN A 435 6.79 17.14 -2.12
CA ASN A 435 5.89 17.03 -0.97
C ASN A 435 4.55 16.39 -1.32
N SER A 436 4.37 15.85 -2.53
CA SER A 436 3.08 15.39 -3.05
C SER A 436 2.35 14.44 -2.10
N ARG A 437 3.05 13.43 -1.57
CA ARG A 437 2.45 12.47 -0.64
C ARG A 437 2.11 13.09 0.72
N LYS A 438 2.91 14.02 1.24
CA LYS A 438 2.62 14.75 2.50
C LYS A 438 1.38 15.63 2.34
N ILE A 439 1.32 16.39 1.25
CA ILE A 439 0.17 17.24 0.90
C ILE A 439 -1.08 16.38 0.77
N TRP A 440 -0.98 15.27 0.03
CA TRP A 440 -2.09 14.34 -0.18
C TRP A 440 -2.61 13.74 1.14
N THR A 441 -1.71 13.34 2.04
CA THR A 441 -2.09 12.80 3.34
C THR A 441 -2.95 13.78 4.13
N VAL A 442 -2.53 15.05 4.22
CA VAL A 442 -3.31 16.07 4.95
C VAL A 442 -4.61 16.38 4.22
N TYR A 443 -4.56 16.51 2.90
CA TYR A 443 -5.73 16.83 2.09
C TYR A 443 -6.83 15.77 2.22
N MET A 444 -6.47 14.48 2.16
CA MET A 444 -7.42 13.37 2.30
C MET A 444 -8.07 13.31 3.69
N PHE A 445 -7.33 13.63 4.76
CA PHE A 445 -7.92 13.82 6.08
C PHE A 445 -8.95 14.95 6.09
N LEU A 446 -8.65 16.08 5.48
CA LEU A 446 -9.57 17.23 5.46
C LEU A 446 -10.82 16.95 4.62
N VAL A 447 -10.69 16.23 3.49
CA VAL A 447 -11.84 15.77 2.71
C VAL A 447 -12.71 14.83 3.53
N TRP A 448 -12.11 13.85 4.22
CA TRP A 448 -12.82 12.94 5.09
C TRP A 448 -13.50 13.66 6.26
N TYR A 449 -12.80 14.61 6.91
CA TYR A 449 -13.33 15.39 8.01
C TYR A 449 -14.55 16.21 7.57
N HIS A 450 -14.48 16.82 6.41
CA HIS A 450 -15.62 17.53 5.83
C HIS A 450 -16.83 16.60 5.65
N VAL A 451 -16.62 15.41 5.10
CA VAL A 451 -17.69 14.42 4.85
C VAL A 451 -18.37 13.95 6.14
N TYR A 452 -17.60 13.72 7.20
CA TYR A 452 -18.14 13.09 8.42
C TYR A 452 -18.49 14.07 9.56
N PHE A 453 -17.92 15.28 9.56
CA PHE A 453 -18.07 16.22 10.69
C PHE A 453 -18.61 17.60 10.29
N GLU A 454 -18.61 17.96 9.03
CA GLU A 454 -19.09 19.27 8.57
C GLU A 454 -20.29 19.18 7.62
N SER A 455 -20.49 18.03 6.95
CA SER A 455 -21.57 17.84 5.97
C SER A 455 -22.67 16.94 6.52
N ASP A 456 -23.91 17.37 6.38
CA ASP A 456 -25.10 16.53 6.64
C ASP A 456 -25.51 15.70 5.42
N VAL A 457 -24.81 15.84 4.30
CA VAL A 457 -25.15 15.17 3.04
C VAL A 457 -24.20 14.01 2.79
N ILE A 458 -24.76 12.80 2.62
CA ILE A 458 -23.99 11.63 2.18
C ILE A 458 -23.55 11.87 0.72
N PRO A 459 -22.23 11.84 0.45
CA PRO A 459 -21.74 12.03 -0.90
C PRO A 459 -22.20 10.91 -1.84
N THR A 460 -22.69 11.30 -3.00
CA THR A 460 -23.09 10.38 -4.07
C THR A 460 -22.12 10.44 -5.24
N LYS A 461 -22.23 9.46 -6.16
CA LYS A 461 -21.41 9.45 -7.37
C LYS A 461 -21.63 10.76 -8.14
N PRO A 462 -20.56 11.53 -8.43
CA PRO A 462 -20.69 12.77 -9.17
C PRO A 462 -21.08 12.53 -10.63
N ASN A 463 -21.81 13.47 -11.20
CA ASN A 463 -22.16 13.50 -12.62
C ASN A 463 -21.06 14.26 -13.39
N VAL A 464 -19.93 13.61 -13.68
CA VAL A 464 -18.78 14.18 -14.41
C VAL A 464 -18.41 13.30 -15.58
#